data_8b91fa8bda32b9c09daf5bd30e2a4aaf
#
_entry.id   8b91fa8bda32b9c09daf5bd30e2a4aaf
#
_cell.length_a   1.000
_cell.length_b   1.000
_cell.length_c   1.000
_cell.angle_alpha   90.00
_cell.angle_beta   90.00
_cell.angle_gamma   90.00
#
_symmetry.space_group_name_H-M   'P 1'
#
loop_
_entity.id
_entity.type
_entity.pdbx_description
1 polymer ?
#
loop_
_entity_poly.entity_id
_entity_poly.type
_entity_poly.pdbx_seq_one_letter_code
_entity_poly.pdbx_strand_id
1 'polypeptide(L)'
;MRAKTDEKRNAIIAAATAVFEEVGYRGASMAMIAARLGGSKATLYGYFHSKEQLFATAVTSALDEIGDEMLASLRADGDIVTVLTRFSRLYLDLITRPEILAIQRTVLSESQTTGLGREVYLLGPQRGIDALTDFFSERAARGEIDVPSPRLGALYFKSLLEAGVSEPLLYGLDEIRDKSEAVETAVAAFMKIYGKP
;
A
#
# COMPACT_ATOMS: atom_id res chain seq x y z
N MET A 1 -8.23 27.60 -12.15
CA MET A 1 -7.15 27.67 -11.14
C MET A 1 -6.79 26.30 -10.59
N ARG A 2 -7.75 25.43 -10.23
CA ARG A 2 -7.52 24.05 -9.71
C ARG A 2 -6.72 23.15 -10.67
N ALA A 3 -7.08 23.08 -11.95
CA ALA A 3 -6.38 22.28 -12.97
C ALA A 3 -4.88 22.59 -13.12
N LYS A 4 -4.51 23.89 -13.14
CA LYS A 4 -3.09 24.31 -13.19
C LYS A 4 -2.29 23.89 -11.95
N THR A 5 -2.95 23.76 -10.80
CA THR A 5 -2.34 23.32 -9.55
C THR A 5 -2.09 21.81 -9.59
N ASP A 6 -3.03 21.05 -10.15
CA ASP A 6 -2.92 19.60 -10.28
C ASP A 6 -1.86 19.20 -11.34
N GLU A 7 -1.80 19.88 -12.49
CA GLU A 7 -0.75 19.72 -13.48
C GLU A 7 0.64 19.97 -12.89
N LYS A 8 0.80 21.03 -12.10
CA LYS A 8 2.07 21.36 -11.47
C LYS A 8 2.46 20.33 -10.40
N ARG A 9 1.49 19.86 -9.62
CA ARG A 9 1.70 18.79 -8.63
C ARG A 9 2.16 17.51 -9.31
N ASN A 10 1.54 17.10 -10.40
CA ASN A 10 1.91 15.90 -11.16
C ASN A 10 3.30 16.04 -11.80
N ALA A 11 3.66 17.22 -12.33
CA ALA A 11 5.00 17.48 -12.84
C ALA A 11 6.08 17.38 -11.75
N ILE A 12 5.79 17.80 -10.51
CA ILE A 12 6.69 17.64 -9.37
C ILE A 12 6.87 16.15 -9.04
N ILE A 13 5.78 15.39 -8.99
CA ILE A 13 5.83 13.94 -8.73
C ILE A 13 6.67 13.24 -9.78
N ALA A 14 6.44 13.50 -11.07
CA ALA A 14 7.23 12.91 -12.15
C ALA A 14 8.72 13.24 -12.06
N ALA A 15 9.06 14.50 -11.78
CA ALA A 15 10.48 14.90 -11.59
C ALA A 15 11.10 14.22 -10.37
N ALA A 16 10.35 14.04 -9.30
CA ALA A 16 10.79 13.35 -8.08
C ALA A 16 11.00 11.85 -8.33
N THR A 17 10.05 11.17 -8.98
CA THR A 17 10.18 9.77 -9.37
C THR A 17 11.47 9.53 -10.14
N ALA A 18 11.73 10.30 -11.19
CA ALA A 18 12.96 10.18 -11.99
C ALA A 18 14.23 10.38 -11.16
N VAL A 19 14.25 11.34 -10.21
CA VAL A 19 15.41 11.53 -9.33
C VAL A 19 15.57 10.35 -8.36
N PHE A 20 14.49 9.85 -7.77
CA PHE A 20 14.55 8.70 -6.87
C PHE A 20 15.00 7.42 -7.57
N GLU A 21 14.60 7.20 -8.82
CA GLU A 21 15.05 6.07 -9.65
C GLU A 21 16.55 6.15 -9.97
N GLU A 22 17.06 7.36 -10.26
CA GLU A 22 18.47 7.55 -10.64
C GLU A 22 19.44 7.42 -9.48
N VAL A 23 19.13 8.02 -8.33
CA VAL A 23 20.10 8.15 -7.21
C VAL A 23 19.61 7.53 -5.91
N GLY A 24 18.46 6.89 -5.91
CA GLY A 24 17.81 6.32 -4.73
C GLY A 24 17.28 7.37 -3.75
N TYR A 25 16.55 6.91 -2.72
CA TYR A 25 16.00 7.81 -1.71
C TYR A 25 17.09 8.60 -0.96
N ARG A 26 18.20 7.93 -0.55
CA ARG A 26 19.28 8.57 0.22
C ARG A 26 20.01 9.63 -0.58
N GLY A 27 20.32 9.33 -1.85
CA GLY A 27 21.05 10.24 -2.73
C GLY A 27 20.22 11.44 -3.19
N ALA A 28 18.89 11.32 -3.17
CA ALA A 28 17.99 12.37 -3.62
C ALA A 28 17.87 13.52 -2.62
N SER A 29 17.73 14.75 -3.17
CA SER A 29 17.45 15.96 -2.40
C SER A 29 16.37 16.82 -3.04
N MET A 30 15.66 17.61 -2.24
CA MET A 30 14.69 18.60 -2.74
C MET A 30 15.32 19.60 -3.72
N ALA A 31 16.64 19.85 -3.60
CA ALA A 31 17.37 20.70 -4.55
C ALA A 31 17.51 20.06 -5.92
N MET A 32 17.86 18.78 -5.98
CA MET A 32 17.99 18.02 -7.24
C MET A 32 16.63 17.93 -7.96
N ILE A 33 15.56 17.67 -7.21
CA ILE A 33 14.19 17.60 -7.74
C ILE A 33 13.77 18.97 -8.28
N ALA A 34 14.05 20.07 -7.55
CA ALA A 34 13.76 21.43 -8.02
C ALA A 34 14.54 21.78 -9.29
N ALA A 35 15.81 21.41 -9.38
CA ALA A 35 16.64 21.61 -10.56
C ALA A 35 16.08 20.84 -11.78
N ARG A 36 15.70 19.58 -11.60
CA ARG A 36 15.07 18.77 -12.66
C ARG A 36 13.74 19.35 -13.14
N LEU A 37 12.93 19.88 -12.23
CA LEU A 37 11.66 20.52 -12.55
C LEU A 37 11.83 21.86 -13.30
N GLY A 38 13.03 22.46 -13.27
CA GLY A 38 13.26 23.82 -13.77
C GLY A 38 12.59 24.89 -12.90
N GLY A 39 12.41 24.61 -11.58
CA GLY A 39 11.72 25.46 -10.63
C GLY A 39 12.55 25.75 -9.38
N SER A 40 11.97 26.54 -8.47
CA SER A 40 12.61 26.87 -7.19
C SER A 40 12.28 25.84 -6.10
N LYS A 41 13.18 25.71 -5.10
CA LYS A 41 12.88 24.94 -3.87
C LYS A 41 11.61 25.44 -3.18
N ALA A 42 11.38 26.75 -3.16
CA ALA A 42 10.17 27.33 -2.56
C ALA A 42 8.89 26.83 -3.23
N THR A 43 8.91 26.68 -4.56
CA THR A 43 7.80 26.08 -5.29
C THR A 43 7.54 24.65 -4.83
N LEU A 44 8.59 23.82 -4.69
CA LEU A 44 8.45 22.43 -4.21
C LEU A 44 7.84 22.40 -2.81
N TYR A 45 8.38 23.18 -1.87
CA TYR A 45 7.88 23.24 -0.49
C TYR A 45 6.46 23.81 -0.36
N GLY A 46 5.97 24.52 -1.38
CA GLY A 46 4.56 24.92 -1.47
C GLY A 46 3.60 23.76 -1.74
N TYR A 47 4.08 22.63 -2.29
CA TYR A 47 3.29 21.44 -2.58
C TYR A 47 3.57 20.27 -1.64
N PHE A 48 4.81 20.10 -1.21
CA PHE A 48 5.28 18.96 -0.40
C PHE A 48 6.17 19.48 0.72
N HIS A 49 5.80 19.20 1.96
CA HIS A 49 6.51 19.74 3.13
C HIS A 49 7.88 19.08 3.37
N SER A 50 8.09 17.87 2.82
CA SER A 50 9.32 17.13 3.02
C SER A 50 9.65 16.21 1.84
N LYS A 51 10.88 15.70 1.80
CA LYS A 51 11.32 14.66 0.87
C LYS A 51 10.56 13.36 1.11
N GLU A 52 10.29 13.04 2.36
CA GLU A 52 9.55 11.86 2.81
C GLU A 52 8.13 11.85 2.23
N GLN A 53 7.41 12.95 2.37
CA GLN A 53 6.07 13.11 1.81
C GLN A 53 6.08 13.02 0.28
N LEU A 54 7.05 13.63 -0.37
CA LEU A 54 7.17 13.60 -1.83
C LEU A 54 7.51 12.19 -2.32
N PHE A 55 8.42 11.48 -1.65
CA PHE A 55 8.73 10.08 -1.95
C PHE A 55 7.51 9.18 -1.78
N ALA A 56 6.85 9.26 -0.63
CA ALA A 56 5.65 8.48 -0.36
C ALA A 56 4.56 8.72 -1.41
N THR A 57 4.35 10.00 -1.80
CA THR A 57 3.40 10.33 -2.86
C THR A 57 3.84 9.79 -4.23
N ALA A 58 5.11 9.91 -4.59
CA ALA A 58 5.63 9.41 -5.86
C ALA A 58 5.44 7.88 -5.99
N VAL A 59 5.75 7.16 -4.91
CA VAL A 59 5.58 5.70 -4.85
C VAL A 59 4.10 5.31 -4.93
N THR A 60 3.23 5.94 -4.15
CA THR A 60 1.80 5.59 -4.15
C THR A 60 1.12 5.96 -5.46
N SER A 61 1.46 7.12 -6.06
CA SER A 61 0.90 7.51 -7.37
C SER A 61 1.29 6.56 -8.50
N ALA A 62 2.46 5.94 -8.44
CA ALA A 62 2.86 4.92 -9.41
C ALA A 62 2.04 3.62 -9.28
N LEU A 63 1.36 3.43 -8.15
CA LEU A 63 0.60 2.23 -7.81
C LEU A 63 -0.92 2.49 -7.71
N ASP A 64 -1.35 3.74 -7.91
CA ASP A 64 -2.75 4.14 -7.70
C ASP A 64 -3.74 3.26 -8.48
N GLU A 65 -3.49 3.00 -9.78
CA GLU A 65 -4.39 2.17 -10.59
C GLU A 65 -4.53 0.74 -10.04
N ILE A 66 -3.40 0.11 -9.68
CA ILE A 66 -3.39 -1.27 -9.17
C ILE A 66 -3.97 -1.33 -7.77
N GLY A 67 -3.62 -0.36 -6.93
CA GLY A 67 -4.15 -0.21 -5.58
C GLY A 67 -5.66 0.05 -5.60
N ASP A 68 -6.13 0.91 -6.47
CA ASP A 68 -7.54 1.22 -6.62
C ASP A 68 -8.34 0.02 -7.16
N GLU A 69 -7.80 -0.75 -8.12
CA GLU A 69 -8.41 -2.01 -8.57
C GLU A 69 -8.53 -3.02 -7.43
N MET A 70 -7.46 -3.19 -6.65
CA MET A 70 -7.46 -4.07 -5.48
C MET A 70 -8.52 -3.63 -4.47
N LEU A 71 -8.59 -2.35 -4.10
CA LEU A 71 -9.58 -1.83 -3.15
C LEU A 71 -11.01 -1.90 -3.71
N ALA A 72 -11.20 -1.64 -5.00
CA ALA A 72 -12.49 -1.75 -5.67
C ALA A 72 -13.02 -3.19 -5.65
N SER A 73 -12.13 -4.19 -5.63
CA SER A 73 -12.53 -5.60 -5.58
C SER A 73 -13.33 -5.96 -4.31
N LEU A 74 -13.15 -5.22 -3.20
CA LEU A 74 -13.94 -5.39 -1.97
C LEU A 74 -15.40 -4.92 -2.13
N ARG A 75 -15.68 -4.06 -3.12
CA ARG A 75 -17.03 -3.55 -3.42
C ARG A 75 -17.76 -4.38 -4.47
N ALA A 76 -17.13 -5.43 -5.00
CA ALA A 76 -17.74 -6.30 -6.00
C ALA A 76 -18.89 -7.11 -5.39
N ASP A 77 -19.90 -7.40 -6.20
CA ASP A 77 -20.96 -8.33 -5.84
C ASP A 77 -20.41 -9.74 -5.65
N GLY A 78 -20.97 -10.45 -4.68
CA GLY A 78 -20.60 -11.83 -4.39
C GLY A 78 -20.66 -12.16 -2.90
N ASP A 79 -20.54 -13.45 -2.61
CA ASP A 79 -20.36 -13.92 -1.25
C ASP A 79 -19.01 -13.49 -0.68
N ILE A 80 -18.91 -13.47 0.62
CA ILE A 80 -17.72 -12.97 1.33
C ILE A 80 -16.43 -13.73 0.95
N VAL A 81 -16.52 -15.05 0.74
CA VAL A 81 -15.38 -15.91 0.40
C VAL A 81 -14.84 -15.54 -0.99
N THR A 82 -15.73 -15.39 -1.96
CA THR A 82 -15.38 -14.99 -3.33
C THR A 82 -14.72 -13.62 -3.35
N VAL A 83 -15.28 -12.64 -2.65
CA VAL A 83 -14.75 -11.28 -2.59
C VAL A 83 -13.38 -11.25 -1.90
N LEU A 84 -13.24 -11.91 -0.74
CA LEU A 84 -11.97 -11.99 -0.03
C LEU A 84 -10.89 -12.71 -0.83
N THR A 85 -11.25 -13.80 -1.53
CA THR A 85 -10.30 -14.53 -2.38
C THR A 85 -9.76 -13.64 -3.51
N ARG A 86 -10.63 -12.89 -4.19
CA ARG A 86 -10.22 -11.96 -5.25
C ARG A 86 -9.32 -10.85 -4.71
N PHE A 87 -9.73 -10.19 -3.63
CA PHE A 87 -8.94 -9.16 -2.97
C PHE A 87 -7.56 -9.69 -2.58
N SER A 88 -7.50 -10.87 -1.96
CA SER A 88 -6.28 -11.49 -1.46
C SER A 88 -5.26 -11.77 -2.56
N ARG A 89 -5.72 -12.24 -3.72
CA ARG A 89 -4.86 -12.46 -4.89
C ARG A 89 -4.23 -11.14 -5.35
N LEU A 90 -5.06 -10.11 -5.58
CA LEU A 90 -4.58 -8.79 -5.99
C LEU A 90 -3.62 -8.19 -4.96
N TYR A 91 -3.93 -8.36 -3.67
CA TYR A 91 -3.10 -7.90 -2.58
C TYR A 91 -1.71 -8.56 -2.57
N LEU A 92 -1.65 -9.89 -2.59
CA LEU A 92 -0.37 -10.61 -2.60
C LEU A 92 0.42 -10.33 -3.87
N ASP A 93 -0.24 -10.25 -5.04
CA ASP A 93 0.42 -9.89 -6.30
C ASP A 93 1.01 -8.48 -6.25
N LEU A 94 0.38 -7.54 -5.55
CA LEU A 94 0.90 -6.19 -5.37
C LEU A 94 2.11 -6.20 -4.42
N ILE A 95 1.97 -6.73 -3.20
CA ILE A 95 3.01 -6.59 -2.16
C ILE A 95 4.27 -7.41 -2.43
N THR A 96 4.18 -8.44 -3.28
CA THR A 96 5.33 -9.29 -3.66
C THR A 96 6.06 -8.81 -4.91
N ARG A 97 5.65 -7.71 -5.54
CA ARG A 97 6.38 -7.13 -6.68
C ARG A 97 7.79 -6.72 -6.25
N PRO A 98 8.80 -6.98 -7.07
CA PRO A 98 10.20 -6.61 -6.76
C PRO A 98 10.35 -5.12 -6.40
N GLU A 99 9.62 -4.24 -7.10
CA GLU A 99 9.64 -2.80 -6.89
C GLU A 99 9.06 -2.45 -5.50
N ILE A 100 7.98 -3.10 -5.10
CA ILE A 100 7.34 -2.89 -3.78
C ILE A 100 8.25 -3.40 -2.66
N LEU A 101 8.86 -4.57 -2.83
CA LEU A 101 9.82 -5.10 -1.86
C LEU A 101 11.04 -4.18 -1.72
N ALA A 102 11.55 -3.60 -2.81
CA ALA A 102 12.64 -2.64 -2.76
C ALA A 102 12.25 -1.36 -2.01
N ILE A 103 11.03 -0.85 -2.26
CA ILE A 103 10.47 0.30 -1.53
C ILE A 103 10.34 -0.03 -0.05
N GLN A 104 9.78 -1.18 0.31
CA GLN A 104 9.60 -1.59 1.71
C GLN A 104 10.95 -1.70 2.43
N ARG A 105 11.98 -2.28 1.80
CA ARG A 105 13.34 -2.32 2.37
C ARG A 105 13.90 -0.91 2.60
N THR A 106 13.73 0.00 1.63
CA THR A 106 14.12 1.41 1.77
C THR A 106 13.41 2.06 2.95
N VAL A 107 12.09 1.90 3.04
CA VAL A 107 11.28 2.45 4.13
C VAL A 107 11.75 1.91 5.47
N LEU A 108 11.95 0.60 5.61
CA LEU A 108 12.41 -0.02 6.86
C LEU A 108 13.79 0.50 7.28
N SER A 109 14.72 0.69 6.33
CA SER A 109 16.07 1.19 6.63
C SER A 109 16.10 2.66 7.05
N GLU A 110 15.13 3.47 6.61
CA GLU A 110 15.08 4.90 6.85
C GLU A 110 14.12 5.30 7.99
N SER A 111 13.21 4.42 8.40
CA SER A 111 12.11 4.74 9.34
C SER A 111 12.58 5.25 10.70
N GLN A 112 13.75 4.81 11.16
CA GLN A 112 14.27 5.22 12.46
C GLN A 112 14.87 6.64 12.47
N THR A 113 15.33 7.12 11.31
CA THR A 113 16.05 8.38 11.18
C THR A 113 15.25 9.48 10.48
N THR A 114 14.16 9.08 9.82
CA THR A 114 13.31 10.00 9.06
C THR A 114 11.83 9.71 9.34
N GLY A 115 10.93 10.59 8.91
CA GLY A 115 9.48 10.38 8.94
C GLY A 115 8.95 9.47 7.82
N LEU A 116 9.83 8.88 6.99
CA LEU A 116 9.45 8.15 5.77
C LEU A 116 8.48 7.00 6.04
N GLY A 117 8.75 6.18 7.06
CA GLY A 117 7.89 5.05 7.42
C GLY A 117 6.45 5.47 7.67
N ARG A 118 6.25 6.58 8.41
CA ARG A 118 4.92 7.12 8.69
C ARG A 118 4.21 7.59 7.41
N GLU A 119 4.90 8.34 6.57
CA GLU A 119 4.31 8.88 5.33
C GLU A 119 3.88 7.75 4.38
N VAL A 120 4.73 6.75 4.14
CA VAL A 120 4.41 5.61 3.27
C VAL A 120 3.30 4.76 3.88
N TYR A 121 3.33 4.50 5.20
CA TYR A 121 2.30 3.72 5.87
C TYR A 121 0.90 4.32 5.73
N LEU A 122 0.78 5.63 5.93
CA LEU A 122 -0.51 6.33 5.86
C LEU A 122 -1.09 6.36 4.44
N LEU A 123 -0.24 6.50 3.41
CA LEU A 123 -0.70 6.57 2.02
C LEU A 123 -0.93 5.20 1.37
N GLY A 124 -0.31 4.15 1.86
CA GLY A 124 -0.41 2.79 1.32
C GLY A 124 -1.12 1.81 2.28
N PRO A 125 -0.39 1.11 3.19
CA PRO A 125 -0.94 0.06 4.03
C PRO A 125 -2.19 0.45 4.82
N GLN A 126 -2.25 1.67 5.35
CA GLN A 126 -3.39 2.16 6.12
C GLN A 126 -4.69 2.17 5.30
N ARG A 127 -4.63 2.57 4.02
CA ARG A 127 -5.80 2.56 3.11
C ARG A 127 -6.37 1.15 2.94
N GLY A 128 -5.51 0.13 2.81
CA GLY A 128 -5.95 -1.26 2.72
C GLY A 128 -6.62 -1.76 4.01
N ILE A 129 -6.07 -1.40 5.16
CA ILE A 129 -6.65 -1.74 6.46
C ILE A 129 -8.00 -1.06 6.64
N ASP A 130 -8.12 0.21 6.26
CA ASP A 130 -9.38 0.97 6.40
C ASP A 130 -10.46 0.37 5.47
N ALA A 131 -10.12 0.06 4.22
CA ALA A 131 -11.06 -0.57 3.28
C ALA A 131 -11.53 -1.97 3.75
N LEU A 132 -10.63 -2.80 4.28
CA LEU A 132 -11.00 -4.08 4.89
C LEU A 132 -11.87 -3.88 6.15
N THR A 133 -11.60 -2.85 6.95
CA THR A 133 -12.39 -2.51 8.13
C THR A 133 -13.81 -2.17 7.74
N ASP A 134 -13.99 -1.34 6.72
CA ASP A 134 -15.30 -0.96 6.20
C ASP A 134 -16.04 -2.19 5.64
N PHE A 135 -15.35 -3.00 4.84
CA PHE A 135 -15.89 -4.25 4.29
C PHE A 135 -16.39 -5.19 5.39
N PHE A 136 -15.57 -5.45 6.43
CA PHE A 136 -16.00 -6.33 7.53
C PHE A 136 -17.11 -5.72 8.37
N SER A 137 -17.14 -4.40 8.53
CA SER A 137 -18.27 -3.72 9.20
C SER A 137 -19.59 -3.94 8.46
N GLU A 138 -19.58 -3.82 7.13
CA GLU A 138 -20.76 -4.06 6.30
C GLU A 138 -21.21 -5.54 6.35
N ARG A 139 -20.28 -6.49 6.23
CA ARG A 139 -20.57 -7.92 6.26
C ARG A 139 -21.10 -8.37 7.63
N ALA A 140 -20.55 -7.82 8.71
CA ALA A 140 -21.06 -8.04 10.07
C ALA A 140 -22.49 -7.47 10.25
N ALA A 141 -22.76 -6.27 9.73
CA ALA A 141 -24.11 -5.69 9.78
C ALA A 141 -25.14 -6.50 9.00
N ARG A 142 -24.74 -7.21 7.94
CA ARG A 142 -25.58 -8.15 7.19
C ARG A 142 -25.70 -9.52 7.87
N GLY A 143 -24.98 -9.75 8.97
CA GLY A 143 -25.01 -11.02 9.70
C GLY A 143 -24.21 -12.16 9.05
N GLU A 144 -23.35 -11.88 8.07
CA GLU A 144 -22.54 -12.88 7.37
C GLU A 144 -21.33 -13.34 8.21
N ILE A 145 -20.81 -12.47 9.06
CA ILE A 145 -19.70 -12.74 9.99
C ILE A 145 -20.00 -12.20 11.38
N ASP A 146 -19.29 -12.74 12.38
CA ASP A 146 -19.31 -12.25 13.77
C ASP A 146 -17.91 -11.82 14.18
N VAL A 147 -17.53 -10.60 13.79
CA VAL A 147 -16.25 -9.99 14.11
C VAL A 147 -16.45 -8.87 15.14
N PRO A 148 -16.04 -9.07 16.40
CA PRO A 148 -16.28 -8.10 17.47
C PRO A 148 -15.61 -6.73 17.23
N SER A 149 -14.51 -6.73 16.49
CA SER A 149 -13.81 -5.53 16.07
C SER A 149 -13.42 -5.65 14.59
N PRO A 150 -14.14 -5.00 13.67
CA PRO A 150 -13.83 -5.04 12.24
C PRO A 150 -12.39 -4.63 11.93
N ARG A 151 -11.84 -3.64 12.66
CA ARG A 151 -10.44 -3.21 12.50
C ARG A 151 -9.44 -4.30 12.92
N LEU A 152 -9.66 -4.99 14.03
CA LEU A 152 -8.82 -6.13 14.40
C LEU A 152 -8.98 -7.29 13.42
N GLY A 153 -10.19 -7.52 12.92
CA GLY A 153 -10.44 -8.49 11.85
C GLY A 153 -9.61 -8.18 10.61
N ALA A 154 -9.54 -6.90 10.19
CA ALA A 154 -8.74 -6.47 9.07
C ALA A 154 -7.23 -6.71 9.28
N LEU A 155 -6.72 -6.40 10.47
CA LEU A 155 -5.32 -6.64 10.84
C LEU A 155 -5.00 -8.14 10.88
N TYR A 156 -5.87 -8.96 11.45
CA TYR A 156 -5.69 -10.42 11.51
C TYR A 156 -5.75 -11.04 10.12
N PHE A 157 -6.72 -10.62 9.29
CA PHE A 157 -6.83 -11.12 7.92
C PHE A 157 -5.58 -10.79 7.10
N LYS A 158 -5.11 -9.54 7.17
CA LYS A 158 -3.83 -9.14 6.55
C LYS A 158 -2.67 -10.01 7.01
N SER A 159 -2.54 -10.25 8.32
CA SER A 159 -1.46 -11.06 8.87
C SER A 159 -1.54 -12.53 8.44
N LEU A 160 -2.75 -13.09 8.31
CA LEU A 160 -2.95 -14.44 7.78
C LEU A 160 -2.50 -14.56 6.31
N LEU A 161 -2.79 -13.55 5.49
CA LEU A 161 -2.36 -13.51 4.09
C LEU A 161 -0.83 -13.43 3.95
N GLU A 162 -0.18 -12.63 4.78
CA GLU A 162 1.25 -12.37 4.69
C GLU A 162 2.11 -13.46 5.35
N ALA A 163 1.49 -14.34 6.14
CA ALA A 163 2.20 -15.37 6.89
C ALA A 163 3.01 -16.31 5.98
N GLY A 164 4.33 -16.25 6.09
CA GLY A 164 5.27 -17.04 5.28
C GLY A 164 5.43 -16.56 3.83
N VAL A 165 4.84 -15.43 3.45
CA VAL A 165 4.95 -14.84 2.10
C VAL A 165 5.83 -13.59 2.10
N SER A 166 5.42 -12.54 2.80
CA SER A 166 6.09 -11.22 2.69
C SER A 166 7.42 -11.16 3.43
N GLU A 167 7.49 -11.68 4.65
CA GLU A 167 8.69 -11.59 5.47
C GLU A 167 9.91 -12.25 4.82
N PRO A 168 9.87 -13.52 4.32
CA PRO A 168 11.00 -14.13 3.65
C PRO A 168 11.50 -13.33 2.45
N LEU A 169 10.59 -12.83 1.62
CA LEU A 169 10.91 -12.01 0.47
C LEU A 169 11.60 -10.69 0.86
N LEU A 170 11.20 -10.06 1.98
CA LEU A 170 11.86 -8.87 2.49
C LEU A 170 13.31 -9.14 2.92
N TYR A 171 13.58 -10.31 3.47
CA TYR A 171 14.95 -10.78 3.79
C TYR A 171 15.75 -11.24 2.56
N GLY A 172 15.17 -11.21 1.37
CA GLY A 172 15.84 -11.61 0.12
C GLY A 172 15.90 -13.12 -0.10
N LEU A 173 15.06 -13.87 0.60
CA LEU A 173 14.86 -15.30 0.35
C LEU A 173 13.91 -15.48 -0.85
N ASP A 174 13.96 -16.67 -1.44
CA ASP A 174 12.98 -17.07 -2.45
C ASP A 174 11.60 -17.29 -1.83
N GLU A 175 10.57 -17.39 -2.67
CA GLU A 175 9.20 -17.66 -2.25
C GLU A 175 9.14 -18.98 -1.48
N ILE A 176 8.83 -18.90 -0.17
CA ILE A 176 8.76 -20.08 0.72
C ILE A 176 7.36 -20.71 0.68
N ARG A 177 6.34 -19.90 0.42
CA ARG A 177 4.95 -20.31 0.43
C ARG A 177 4.25 -19.87 -0.85
N ASP A 178 3.56 -20.80 -1.51
CA ASP A 178 2.76 -20.49 -2.69
C ASP A 178 1.64 -19.48 -2.36
N LYS A 179 1.48 -18.49 -3.21
CA LYS A 179 0.49 -17.41 -3.01
C LYS A 179 -0.95 -17.90 -3.06
N SER A 180 -1.25 -18.88 -3.92
CA SER A 180 -2.60 -19.44 -4.02
C SER A 180 -2.95 -20.21 -2.75
N GLU A 181 -2.02 -21.00 -2.22
CA GLU A 181 -2.17 -21.67 -0.92
C GLU A 181 -2.34 -20.65 0.22
N ALA A 182 -1.56 -19.56 0.21
CA ALA A 182 -1.68 -18.52 1.23
C ALA A 182 -3.07 -17.86 1.21
N VAL A 183 -3.61 -17.58 0.03
CA VAL A 183 -4.97 -17.03 -0.14
C VAL A 183 -6.02 -18.00 0.39
N GLU A 184 -6.00 -19.26 -0.06
CA GLU A 184 -7.00 -20.26 0.31
C GLU A 184 -7.03 -20.49 1.82
N THR A 185 -5.85 -20.68 2.41
CA THR A 185 -5.75 -20.95 3.86
C THR A 185 -6.08 -19.74 4.71
N ALA A 186 -5.73 -18.51 4.28
CA ALA A 186 -6.06 -17.29 5.02
C ALA A 186 -7.58 -17.05 5.04
N VAL A 187 -8.24 -17.18 3.87
CA VAL A 187 -9.69 -17.01 3.77
C VAL A 187 -10.41 -18.10 4.59
N ALA A 188 -10.00 -19.36 4.45
CA ALA A 188 -10.59 -20.47 5.21
C ALA A 188 -10.42 -20.29 6.73
N ALA A 189 -9.24 -19.89 7.19
CA ALA A 189 -8.97 -19.63 8.60
C ALA A 189 -9.82 -18.47 9.13
N PHE A 190 -9.90 -17.36 8.39
CA PHE A 190 -10.72 -16.21 8.78
C PHE A 190 -12.19 -16.57 8.89
N MET A 191 -12.72 -17.29 7.89
CA MET A 191 -14.13 -17.74 7.90
C MET A 191 -14.41 -18.77 8.99
N LYS A 192 -13.45 -19.63 9.34
CA LYS A 192 -13.60 -20.56 10.46
C LYS A 192 -13.69 -19.85 11.81
N ILE A 193 -13.02 -18.70 11.96
CA ILE A 193 -13.03 -17.93 13.20
C ILE A 193 -14.25 -17.03 13.29
N TYR A 194 -14.64 -16.38 12.20
CA TYR A 194 -15.61 -15.28 12.19
C TYR A 194 -16.85 -15.52 11.30
N GLY A 195 -16.83 -16.52 10.43
CA GLY A 195 -17.98 -16.84 9.58
C GLY A 195 -19.15 -17.34 10.40
N LYS A 196 -20.37 -16.94 10.02
CA LYS A 196 -21.58 -17.53 10.55
C LYS A 196 -22.03 -18.70 9.67
N PRO A 197 -22.64 -19.72 10.27
CA PRO A 197 -23.18 -20.85 9.52
C PRO A 197 -24.33 -20.45 8.60
#